data_1c7c9831fb1b3176a6f50479b231cdbf
#
_entry.id   1c7c9831fb1b3176a6f50479b231cdbf
#
_cell.length_a   1.000
_cell.length_b   1.000
_cell.length_c   1.000
_cell.angle_alpha   90.00
_cell.angle_beta   90.00
_cell.angle_gamma   90.00
#
_symmetry.space_group_name_H-M   'P 1'
#
loop_
_entity.id
_entity.type
_entity.pdbx_description
1 polymer ?
#
loop_
_entity_poly.entity_id
_entity_poly.type
_entity_poly.pdbx_seq_one_letter_code
_entity_poly.pdbx_strand_id
1 'polypeptide(L)'
;MSLPAAPPSPVEVAPQPPRPDTEDITNLLAHEASVLRLETFRLARRLRVQRAIDSMSDGQFAVLAVLRAHGSHTLTELAEHERVTAPSMNRTINCLAEDGYIERVTDEIDRRKVNILLTTEGDAVVTETIRQRNAWLTQVLSELAPEQRATLASASEIMREIAKR
;
A
#
# COMPACT_ATOMS: atom_id res chain seq x y z
N MET A 1 59.50 -15.06 55.27
CA MET A 1 59.82 -14.94 53.82
C MET A 1 58.60 -15.44 53.05
N SER A 2 57.73 -14.50 52.62
CA SER A 2 56.53 -14.84 51.85
C SER A 2 56.89 -14.75 50.36
N LEU A 3 56.58 -15.79 49.60
CA LEU A 3 56.70 -15.79 48.14
C LEU A 3 55.64 -14.86 47.51
N PRO A 4 55.97 -14.11 46.45
CA PRO A 4 54.99 -13.31 45.72
C PRO A 4 54.08 -14.20 44.89
N ALA A 5 52.77 -13.85 44.87
CA ALA A 5 51.72 -14.53 44.09
C ALA A 5 52.00 -14.38 42.58
N ALA A 6 51.76 -15.46 41.84
CA ALA A 6 51.86 -15.48 40.38
C ALA A 6 50.84 -14.55 39.72
N PRO A 7 51.17 -13.89 38.60
CA PRO A 7 50.23 -13.05 37.90
C PRO A 7 49.09 -13.89 37.25
N PRO A 8 47.87 -13.33 37.15
CA PRO A 8 46.76 -14.04 36.50
C PRO A 8 47.06 -14.28 35.03
N SER A 9 46.65 -15.46 34.57
CA SER A 9 46.77 -15.86 33.18
C SER A 9 45.94 -14.93 32.28
N PRO A 10 46.40 -14.62 31.05
CA PRO A 10 45.66 -13.79 30.11
C PRO A 10 44.31 -14.47 29.77
N VAL A 11 43.22 -13.69 29.90
CA VAL A 11 41.88 -14.11 29.49
C VAL A 11 41.91 -14.23 27.95
N GLU A 12 41.77 -15.45 27.46
CA GLU A 12 41.64 -15.76 26.03
C GLU A 12 40.29 -15.21 25.55
N VAL A 13 40.32 -14.06 24.85
CA VAL A 13 39.16 -13.45 24.23
C VAL A 13 38.79 -14.32 23.03
N ALA A 14 37.63 -14.98 23.12
CA ALA A 14 37.10 -15.76 22.02
C ALA A 14 37.00 -14.89 20.73
N PRO A 15 37.35 -15.46 19.58
CA PRO A 15 37.30 -14.71 18.31
C PRO A 15 35.87 -14.22 18.07
N GLN A 16 35.73 -12.93 17.85
CA GLN A 16 34.45 -12.32 17.43
C GLN A 16 34.08 -12.90 16.04
N PRO A 17 32.79 -13.24 15.81
CA PRO A 17 32.36 -13.67 14.50
C PRO A 17 32.68 -12.58 13.46
N PRO A 18 33.09 -12.95 12.24
CA PRO A 18 33.41 -11.98 11.19
C PRO A 18 32.19 -11.07 10.96
N ARG A 19 32.42 -9.76 10.83
CA ARG A 19 31.38 -8.83 10.42
C ARG A 19 30.99 -9.17 8.98
N PRO A 20 29.69 -9.25 8.67
CA PRO A 20 29.25 -9.54 7.31
C PRO A 20 29.84 -8.47 6.36
N ASP A 21 30.40 -8.92 5.23
CA ASP A 21 30.92 -8.03 4.20
C ASP A 21 29.79 -7.19 3.60
N THR A 22 30.10 -6.00 3.08
CA THR A 22 29.10 -5.08 2.48
C THR A 22 28.34 -5.76 1.35
N GLU A 23 28.96 -6.67 0.63
CA GLU A 23 28.34 -7.46 -0.44
C GLU A 23 27.28 -8.44 0.10
N ASP A 24 27.57 -9.11 1.21
CA ASP A 24 26.63 -10.00 1.89
C ASP A 24 25.38 -9.26 2.38
N ILE A 25 25.57 -8.06 2.97
CA ILE A 25 24.46 -7.21 3.41
C ILE A 25 23.60 -6.77 2.22
N THR A 26 24.23 -6.38 1.11
CA THR A 26 23.53 -5.95 -0.11
C THR A 26 22.69 -7.10 -0.69
N ASN A 27 23.25 -8.30 -0.76
CA ASN A 27 22.57 -9.49 -1.25
C ASN A 27 21.40 -9.88 -0.34
N LEU A 28 21.55 -9.78 0.98
CA LEU A 28 20.49 -10.03 1.94
C LEU A 28 19.32 -9.04 1.76
N LEU A 29 19.62 -7.74 1.66
CA LEU A 29 18.61 -6.70 1.45
C LEU A 29 17.87 -6.88 0.10
N ALA A 30 18.58 -7.28 -0.96
CA ALA A 30 17.98 -7.56 -2.26
C ALA A 30 17.01 -8.75 -2.18
N HIS A 31 17.37 -9.79 -1.44
CA HIS A 31 16.49 -10.94 -1.20
C HIS A 31 15.25 -10.53 -0.40
N GLU A 32 15.41 -9.83 0.73
CA GLU A 32 14.32 -9.33 1.57
C GLU A 32 13.35 -8.43 0.79
N ALA A 33 13.89 -7.52 -0.03
CA ALA A 33 13.09 -6.65 -0.90
C ALA A 33 12.27 -7.47 -1.90
N SER A 34 12.85 -8.52 -2.48
CA SER A 34 12.16 -9.39 -3.43
C SER A 34 11.02 -10.16 -2.78
N VAL A 35 11.24 -10.70 -1.58
CA VAL A 35 10.21 -11.41 -0.81
C VAL A 35 9.09 -10.45 -0.43
N LEU A 36 9.41 -9.30 0.18
CA LEU A 36 8.43 -8.31 0.59
C LEU A 36 7.55 -7.84 -0.58
N ARG A 37 8.17 -7.52 -1.72
CA ARG A 37 7.46 -7.14 -2.94
C ARG A 37 6.49 -8.23 -3.39
N LEU A 38 6.95 -9.48 -3.47
CA LEU A 38 6.16 -10.59 -3.95
C LEU A 38 4.94 -10.85 -3.05
N GLU A 39 5.13 -10.89 -1.74
CA GLU A 39 4.04 -11.15 -0.79
C GLU A 39 3.06 -9.98 -0.71
N THR A 40 3.54 -8.73 -0.83
CA THR A 40 2.68 -7.56 -0.96
C THR A 40 1.78 -7.65 -2.20
N PHE A 41 2.32 -8.04 -3.36
CA PHE A 41 1.50 -8.22 -4.56
C PHE A 41 0.51 -9.38 -4.45
N ARG A 42 0.88 -10.49 -3.81
CA ARG A 42 -0.02 -11.62 -3.56
C ARG A 42 -1.20 -11.21 -2.68
N LEU A 43 -0.93 -10.51 -1.58
CA LEU A 43 -1.98 -10.01 -0.68
C LEU A 43 -2.88 -8.99 -1.38
N ALA A 44 -2.29 -8.02 -2.08
CA ALA A 44 -3.05 -7.03 -2.86
C ALA A 44 -3.96 -7.70 -3.89
N ARG A 45 -3.49 -8.74 -4.59
CA ARG A 45 -4.31 -9.50 -5.54
C ARG A 45 -5.49 -10.19 -4.86
N ARG A 46 -5.32 -10.75 -3.66
CA ARG A 46 -6.41 -11.38 -2.90
C ARG A 46 -7.45 -10.35 -2.44
N LEU A 47 -7.00 -9.17 -2.00
CA LEU A 47 -7.90 -8.07 -1.64
C LEU A 47 -8.68 -7.53 -2.83
N ARG A 48 -8.09 -7.50 -4.02
CA ARG A 48 -8.75 -7.02 -5.25
C ARG A 48 -9.92 -7.88 -5.69
N VAL A 49 -9.90 -9.17 -5.39
CA VAL A 49 -11.03 -10.08 -5.67
C VAL A 49 -12.25 -9.72 -4.82
N GLN A 50 -12.05 -9.11 -3.65
CA GLN A 50 -13.12 -8.64 -2.79
C GLN A 50 -13.60 -7.25 -3.27
N ARG A 51 -14.61 -7.22 -4.12
CA ARG A 51 -15.15 -5.99 -4.71
C ARG A 51 -16.67 -6.07 -4.89
N ALA A 52 -17.32 -4.91 -4.81
CA ALA A 52 -18.78 -4.82 -4.94
C ALA A 52 -19.26 -5.08 -6.39
N ILE A 53 -18.41 -4.77 -7.39
CA ILE A 53 -18.73 -4.87 -8.81
C ILE A 53 -17.61 -5.63 -9.52
N ASP A 54 -17.91 -6.83 -10.02
CA ASP A 54 -16.95 -7.71 -10.65
C ASP A 54 -16.36 -7.14 -11.95
N SER A 55 -17.14 -6.39 -12.72
CA SER A 55 -16.72 -5.76 -13.98
C SER A 55 -15.85 -4.52 -13.79
N MET A 56 -15.82 -3.91 -12.58
CA MET A 56 -15.03 -2.72 -12.31
C MET A 56 -13.54 -3.04 -12.24
N SER A 57 -12.74 -2.37 -13.05
CA SER A 57 -11.29 -2.51 -13.01
C SER A 57 -10.67 -1.86 -11.76
N ASP A 58 -9.45 -2.28 -11.41
CA ASP A 58 -8.71 -1.67 -10.30
C ASP A 58 -8.44 -0.18 -10.52
N GLY A 59 -8.17 0.23 -11.78
CA GLY A 59 -7.99 1.65 -12.11
C GLY A 59 -9.27 2.48 -11.97
N GLN A 60 -10.42 1.91 -12.31
CA GLN A 60 -11.71 2.56 -12.07
C GLN A 60 -11.97 2.73 -10.58
N PHE A 61 -11.77 1.67 -9.79
CA PHE A 61 -11.91 1.75 -8.33
C PHE A 61 -10.94 2.76 -7.70
N ALA A 62 -9.68 2.83 -8.16
CA ALA A 62 -8.68 3.77 -7.65
C ALA A 62 -9.14 5.22 -7.86
N VAL A 63 -9.67 5.56 -9.04
CA VAL A 63 -10.24 6.90 -9.31
C VAL A 63 -11.38 7.23 -8.35
N LEU A 64 -12.34 6.33 -8.15
CA LEU A 64 -13.45 6.56 -7.20
C LEU A 64 -12.93 6.73 -5.76
N ALA A 65 -11.92 5.96 -5.35
CA ALA A 65 -11.32 6.07 -4.03
C ALA A 65 -10.60 7.41 -3.82
N VAL A 66 -9.91 7.92 -4.84
CA VAL A 66 -9.27 9.25 -4.83
C VAL A 66 -10.32 10.34 -4.68
N LEU A 67 -11.37 10.32 -5.50
CA LEU A 67 -12.45 11.30 -5.44
C LEU A 67 -13.17 11.29 -4.08
N ARG A 68 -13.34 10.12 -3.48
CA ARG A 68 -13.89 10.00 -2.14
C ARG A 68 -13.00 10.59 -1.05
N ALA A 69 -11.69 10.36 -1.14
CA ALA A 69 -10.74 10.77 -0.12
C ALA A 69 -10.40 12.26 -0.19
N HIS A 70 -10.34 12.82 -1.39
CA HIS A 70 -9.78 14.14 -1.66
C HIS A 70 -10.77 15.12 -2.31
N GLY A 71 -11.99 14.68 -2.61
CA GLY A 71 -13.01 15.50 -3.29
C GLY A 71 -12.82 15.59 -4.80
N SER A 72 -13.37 16.63 -5.41
CA SER A 72 -13.35 16.84 -6.85
C SER A 72 -11.94 17.10 -7.40
N HIS A 73 -11.67 16.53 -8.59
CA HIS A 73 -10.41 16.69 -9.32
C HIS A 73 -10.68 16.90 -10.80
N THR A 74 -9.75 17.56 -11.48
CA THR A 74 -9.72 17.59 -12.95
C THR A 74 -9.16 16.27 -13.50
N LEU A 75 -9.38 16.00 -14.79
CA LEU A 75 -8.82 14.84 -15.49
C LEU A 75 -7.28 14.81 -15.38
N THR A 76 -6.63 15.95 -15.50
CA THR A 76 -5.16 16.05 -15.41
C THR A 76 -4.65 15.68 -14.03
N GLU A 77 -5.26 16.21 -12.97
CA GLU A 77 -4.90 15.88 -11.60
C GLU A 77 -5.08 14.38 -11.28
N LEU A 78 -6.18 13.77 -11.77
CA LEU A 78 -6.39 12.33 -11.64
C LEU A 78 -5.36 11.51 -12.40
N ALA A 79 -4.98 11.94 -13.62
CA ALA A 79 -3.97 11.27 -14.42
C ALA A 79 -2.58 11.30 -13.74
N GLU A 80 -2.22 12.44 -13.16
CA GLU A 80 -0.99 12.62 -12.39
C GLU A 80 -1.00 11.78 -11.12
N HIS A 81 -2.10 11.79 -10.36
CA HIS A 81 -2.26 11.00 -9.13
C HIS A 81 -2.08 9.50 -9.38
N GLU A 82 -2.75 8.98 -10.41
CA GLU A 82 -2.71 7.56 -10.79
C GLU A 82 -1.48 7.21 -11.66
N ARG A 83 -0.64 8.18 -12.01
CA ARG A 83 0.56 8.01 -12.86
C ARG A 83 0.25 7.34 -14.20
N VAL A 84 -0.84 7.74 -14.82
CA VAL A 84 -1.26 7.27 -16.14
C VAL A 84 -1.32 8.43 -17.14
N THR A 85 -1.40 8.10 -18.44
CA THR A 85 -1.55 9.14 -19.47
C THR A 85 -2.96 9.73 -19.48
N ALA A 86 -3.10 11.01 -19.86
CA ALA A 86 -4.39 11.67 -19.96
C ALA A 86 -5.39 10.92 -20.89
N PRO A 87 -5.00 10.36 -22.06
CA PRO A 87 -5.91 9.52 -22.86
C PRO A 87 -6.39 8.25 -22.12
N SER A 88 -5.53 7.61 -21.33
CA SER A 88 -5.92 6.45 -20.51
C SER A 88 -6.91 6.87 -19.43
N MET A 89 -6.60 7.95 -18.70
CA MET A 89 -7.51 8.49 -17.68
C MET A 89 -8.85 8.88 -18.28
N ASN A 90 -8.87 9.52 -19.44
CA ASN A 90 -10.12 9.90 -20.10
C ASN A 90 -11.02 8.70 -20.42
N ARG A 91 -10.46 7.57 -20.82
CA ARG A 91 -11.25 6.32 -21.02
C ARG A 91 -11.86 5.85 -19.69
N THR A 92 -11.07 5.81 -18.63
CA THR A 92 -11.55 5.45 -17.28
C THR A 92 -12.70 6.33 -16.84
N ILE A 93 -12.54 7.66 -17.00
CA ILE A 93 -13.55 8.65 -16.64
C ILE A 93 -14.82 8.52 -17.50
N ASN A 94 -14.70 8.21 -18.80
CA ASN A 94 -15.87 7.97 -19.66
C ASN A 94 -16.67 6.76 -19.16
N CYS A 95 -16.02 5.62 -18.93
CA CYS A 95 -16.70 4.42 -18.42
C CYS A 95 -17.37 4.70 -17.06
N LEU A 96 -16.70 5.37 -16.13
CA LEU A 96 -17.27 5.68 -14.82
C LEU A 96 -18.47 6.64 -14.91
N ALA A 97 -18.45 7.58 -15.86
CA ALA A 97 -19.58 8.48 -16.11
C ALA A 97 -20.76 7.77 -16.78
N GLU A 98 -20.49 6.86 -17.75
CA GLU A 98 -21.50 6.02 -18.40
C GLU A 98 -22.18 5.10 -17.37
N ASP A 99 -21.41 4.58 -16.42
CA ASP A 99 -21.93 3.74 -15.33
C ASP A 99 -22.61 4.56 -14.22
N GLY A 100 -22.59 5.90 -14.28
CA GLY A 100 -23.23 6.79 -13.31
C GLY A 100 -22.49 6.97 -11.98
N TYR A 101 -21.23 6.54 -11.88
CA TYR A 101 -20.46 6.63 -10.62
C TYR A 101 -19.77 7.97 -10.41
N ILE A 102 -19.65 8.76 -11.44
CA ILE A 102 -19.09 10.11 -11.41
C ILE A 102 -19.92 11.06 -12.27
N GLU A 103 -19.79 12.35 -11.98
CA GLU A 103 -20.33 13.44 -12.81
C GLU A 103 -19.24 14.44 -13.19
N ARG A 104 -19.47 15.16 -14.29
CA ARG A 104 -18.60 16.22 -14.77
C ARG A 104 -19.29 17.55 -14.59
N VAL A 105 -18.68 18.46 -13.84
CA VAL A 105 -19.19 19.79 -13.56
C VAL A 105 -18.20 20.84 -14.03
N THR A 106 -18.66 21.77 -14.84
CA THR A 106 -17.84 22.91 -15.26
C THR A 106 -17.59 23.81 -14.05
N ASP A 107 -16.34 24.22 -13.84
CA ASP A 107 -15.96 25.11 -12.75
C ASP A 107 -16.65 26.49 -12.92
N GLU A 108 -17.21 27.02 -11.87
CA GLU A 108 -17.95 28.26 -11.90
C GLU A 108 -17.06 29.50 -12.13
N ILE A 109 -15.81 29.44 -11.68
CA ILE A 109 -14.81 30.50 -11.75
C ILE A 109 -14.04 30.43 -13.07
N ASP A 110 -13.52 29.22 -13.40
CA ASP A 110 -12.78 29.00 -14.63
C ASP A 110 -13.54 27.99 -15.53
N ARG A 111 -14.39 28.50 -16.40
CA ARG A 111 -15.22 27.69 -17.33
C ARG A 111 -14.42 26.78 -18.28
N ARG A 112 -13.10 26.89 -18.29
CA ARG A 112 -12.21 25.97 -19.06
C ARG A 112 -11.92 24.69 -18.29
N LYS A 113 -12.14 24.71 -16.97
CA LYS A 113 -11.93 23.54 -16.11
C LYS A 113 -13.21 22.74 -15.99
N VAL A 114 -13.05 21.42 -16.08
CA VAL A 114 -14.11 20.45 -15.83
C VAL A 114 -13.67 19.63 -14.61
N ASN A 115 -14.41 19.75 -13.54
CA ASN A 115 -14.23 19.00 -12.32
C ASN A 115 -15.00 17.67 -12.41
N ILE A 116 -14.40 16.61 -11.92
CA ILE A 116 -14.96 15.28 -11.83
C ILE A 116 -15.33 15.06 -10.37
N LEU A 117 -16.58 14.73 -10.13
CA LEU A 117 -17.15 14.53 -8.79
C LEU A 117 -17.64 13.10 -8.65
N LEU A 118 -17.55 12.56 -7.45
CA LEU A 118 -18.12 11.29 -7.08
C LEU A 118 -19.65 11.46 -6.89
N THR A 119 -20.44 10.57 -7.48
CA THR A 119 -21.88 10.50 -7.22
C THR A 119 -22.18 9.71 -5.94
N THR A 120 -23.44 9.76 -5.49
CA THR A 120 -23.92 8.92 -4.38
C THR A 120 -23.75 7.42 -4.68
N GLU A 121 -24.02 7.02 -5.93
CA GLU A 121 -23.85 5.65 -6.41
C GLU A 121 -22.37 5.25 -6.41
N GLY A 122 -21.49 6.13 -6.86
CA GLY A 122 -20.03 5.92 -6.81
C GLY A 122 -19.53 5.77 -5.37
N ASP A 123 -20.00 6.60 -4.43
CA ASP A 123 -19.66 6.48 -3.01
C ASP A 123 -20.16 5.16 -2.40
N ALA A 124 -21.34 4.73 -2.75
CA ALA A 124 -21.90 3.45 -2.30
C ALA A 124 -21.04 2.27 -2.77
N VAL A 125 -20.55 2.28 -4.02
CA VAL A 125 -19.64 1.25 -4.56
C VAL A 125 -18.32 1.22 -3.82
N VAL A 126 -17.71 2.38 -3.54
CA VAL A 126 -16.46 2.44 -2.77
C VAL A 126 -16.68 1.91 -1.36
N THR A 127 -17.76 2.33 -0.70
CA THR A 127 -18.12 1.89 0.66
C THR A 127 -18.27 0.39 0.73
N GLU A 128 -19.04 -0.19 -0.17
CA GLU A 128 -19.29 -1.64 -0.18
C GLU A 128 -18.03 -2.44 -0.50
N THR A 129 -17.23 -1.98 -1.45
CA THR A 129 -15.95 -2.63 -1.77
C THR A 129 -15.00 -2.63 -0.56
N ILE A 130 -14.89 -1.51 0.15
CA ILE A 130 -14.07 -1.42 1.37
C ILE A 130 -14.64 -2.36 2.44
N ARG A 131 -15.96 -2.41 2.62
CA ARG A 131 -16.60 -3.30 3.58
C ARG A 131 -16.28 -4.77 3.30
N GLN A 132 -16.36 -5.20 2.04
CA GLN A 132 -16.04 -6.59 1.64
C GLN A 132 -14.57 -6.93 1.88
N ARG A 133 -13.65 -6.04 1.50
CA ARG A 133 -12.20 -6.21 1.75
C ARG A 133 -11.90 -6.33 3.24
N ASN A 134 -12.50 -5.45 4.04
CA ASN A 134 -12.32 -5.47 5.49
C ASN A 134 -12.93 -6.73 6.13
N ALA A 135 -14.11 -7.16 5.70
CA ALA A 135 -14.77 -8.37 6.21
C ALA A 135 -13.89 -9.62 5.95
N TRP A 136 -13.40 -9.78 4.71
CA TRP A 136 -12.47 -10.85 4.36
C TRP A 136 -11.20 -10.80 5.20
N LEU A 137 -10.57 -9.64 5.32
CA LEU A 137 -9.33 -9.50 6.08
C LEU A 137 -9.55 -9.74 7.57
N THR A 138 -10.66 -9.27 8.14
CA THR A 138 -11.03 -9.53 9.53
C THR A 138 -11.16 -11.03 9.79
N GLN A 139 -11.80 -11.77 8.89
CA GLN A 139 -11.89 -13.23 9.00
C GLN A 139 -10.49 -13.86 9.02
N VAL A 140 -9.62 -13.51 8.07
CA VAL A 140 -8.24 -14.03 8.01
C VAL A 140 -7.47 -13.69 9.30
N LEU A 141 -7.58 -12.45 9.78
CA LEU A 141 -6.90 -12.03 11.00
C LEU A 141 -7.43 -12.76 12.26
N SER A 142 -8.70 -13.15 12.28
CA SER A 142 -9.26 -13.91 13.42
C SER A 142 -8.67 -15.31 13.57
N GLU A 143 -8.14 -15.88 12.50
CA GLU A 143 -7.51 -17.21 12.48
C GLU A 143 -6.04 -17.17 12.93
N LEU A 144 -5.44 -15.98 13.06
CA LEU A 144 -4.05 -15.81 13.45
C LEU A 144 -3.87 -15.75 14.96
N ALA A 145 -2.71 -16.22 15.44
CA ALA A 145 -2.30 -16.04 16.83
C ALA A 145 -2.14 -14.55 17.18
N PRO A 146 -2.33 -14.15 18.46
CA PRO A 146 -2.18 -12.76 18.88
C PRO A 146 -0.85 -12.13 18.52
N GLU A 147 0.24 -12.88 18.61
CA GLU A 147 1.61 -12.46 18.31
C GLU A 147 1.78 -12.17 16.81
N GLN A 148 1.15 -12.97 15.95
CA GLN A 148 1.17 -12.76 14.49
C GLN A 148 0.38 -11.49 14.13
N ARG A 149 -0.77 -11.25 14.77
CA ARG A 149 -1.52 -10.00 14.58
C ARG A 149 -0.73 -8.77 15.01
N ALA A 150 -0.03 -8.84 16.15
CA ALA A 150 0.83 -7.76 16.62
C ALA A 150 1.98 -7.47 15.63
N THR A 151 2.59 -8.52 15.09
CA THR A 151 3.63 -8.39 14.06
C THR A 151 3.10 -7.70 12.80
N LEU A 152 1.91 -8.08 12.32
CA LEU A 152 1.29 -7.45 11.15
C LEU A 152 0.91 -5.98 11.42
N ALA A 153 0.45 -5.66 12.63
CA ALA A 153 0.16 -4.28 13.01
C ALA A 153 1.43 -3.40 12.95
N SER A 154 2.53 -3.86 13.54
CA SER A 154 3.83 -3.16 13.47
C SER A 154 4.36 -3.06 12.03
N ALA A 155 4.24 -4.14 11.24
CA ALA A 155 4.63 -4.13 9.83
C ALA A 155 3.82 -3.11 9.01
N SER A 156 2.53 -2.95 9.31
CA SER A 156 1.65 -1.97 8.61
C SER A 156 2.10 -0.53 8.83
N GLU A 157 2.64 -0.19 10.00
CA GLU A 157 3.21 1.12 10.28
C GLU A 157 4.46 1.37 9.43
N ILE A 158 5.36 0.39 9.37
CA ILE A 158 6.58 0.46 8.55
C ILE A 158 6.22 0.58 7.06
N MET A 159 5.27 -0.21 6.56
CA MET A 159 4.80 -0.15 5.17
C MET A 159 4.22 1.23 4.83
N ARG A 160 3.49 1.85 5.74
CA ARG A 160 2.97 3.23 5.57
C ARG A 160 4.09 4.24 5.37
N GLU A 161 5.17 4.14 6.15
CA GLU A 161 6.32 5.05 6.03
C GLU A 161 7.11 4.81 4.73
N ILE A 162 7.24 3.56 4.29
CA ILE A 162 7.86 3.23 3.01
C ILE A 162 7.04 3.82 1.84
N ALA A 163 5.73 3.73 1.91
CA ALA A 163 4.84 4.21 0.84
C ALA A 163 4.82 5.74 0.66
N LYS A 164 5.29 6.52 1.65
CA LYS A 164 5.40 7.98 1.59
C LYS A 164 6.68 8.49 0.90
N ARG A 165 7.68 7.61 0.67
CA ARG A 165 8.98 7.96 0.05
C ARG A 165 8.89 7.95 -1.47
#